data_c7816975bd1f9d2efe22c769f154c109
#
_entry.id   c7816975bd1f9d2efe22c769f154c109
#
_cell.length_a   1.000
_cell.length_b   1.000
_cell.length_c   1.000
_cell.angle_alpha   90.00
_cell.angle_beta   90.00
_cell.angle_gamma   90.00
#
_symmetry.space_group_name_H-M   'P 1'
#
loop_
_entity.id
_entity.type
_entity.pdbx_description
1 polymer ?
#
loop_
_entity_poly.entity_id
_entity_poly.type
_entity_poly.pdbx_seq_one_letter_code
_entity_poly.pdbx_strand_id
1 'polypeptide(L)'
;FFKQKTAYEISLGLVGSEMCIRDSIPAVLLSIVLVVPLTAQDFSTGDPIGATNEAGTWQSMSDNVKVFGSFHFSESCTFDPNKNLILAMNTGNRGDNDAGVAASGTPSNDGYVSLINPDGSVHTPKWIGATRDGLELYDPLGSAVKGNVLYTVDSGHVRLFDLATGRPMRSIPVPDSTILNGIAVADDGTVYASNTRNPEQMWKVTANGNVSLFADGPPLVQPNGVAIDQDGNIVVVNVGDNAVITYNPNGDVIRTEHAAEGGNDGVVVTADGTKYVSSVRYGSVSRIRPGQDAEIIASGIPSAASMCYDSTQNQLVIPLNGNYALAFVPLD
;
A
#
# COMPACT_ATOMS: atom_id res chain seq x y z
N PHE A 1 -21.77 -13.99 -28.33
CA PHE A 1 -22.48 -14.50 -27.13
C PHE A 1 -21.45 -14.91 -26.08
N PHE A 2 -21.06 -14.01 -25.19
CA PHE A 2 -20.28 -14.36 -24.02
C PHE A 2 -21.20 -14.30 -22.81
N LYS A 3 -21.37 -15.43 -22.13
CA LYS A 3 -21.98 -15.49 -20.79
C LYS A 3 -20.95 -15.13 -19.75
N GLN A 4 -21.16 -14.04 -19.03
CA GLN A 4 -20.49 -13.75 -17.78
C GLN A 4 -20.86 -14.83 -16.75
N LYS A 5 -19.86 -15.44 -16.14
CA LYS A 5 -20.03 -16.28 -14.94
C LYS A 5 -19.81 -15.41 -13.72
N THR A 6 -20.86 -15.23 -12.97
CA THR A 6 -20.85 -14.66 -11.61
C THR A 6 -20.84 -15.80 -10.60
N ALA A 7 -20.21 -15.53 -9.45
CA ALA A 7 -20.26 -16.22 -8.19
C ALA A 7 -19.13 -17.23 -7.89
N TYR A 8 -18.31 -16.84 -6.92
CA TYR A 8 -17.40 -17.73 -6.21
C TYR A 8 -18.17 -18.56 -5.18
N GLU A 9 -18.18 -19.86 -5.34
CA GLU A 9 -18.48 -20.79 -4.26
C GLU A 9 -17.16 -21.18 -3.58
N ILE A 10 -17.00 -20.78 -2.32
CA ILE A 10 -15.93 -21.28 -1.46
C ILE A 10 -16.45 -22.55 -0.78
N SER A 11 -15.96 -23.70 -1.22
CA SER A 11 -16.20 -24.98 -0.59
C SER A 11 -15.24 -25.15 0.62
N LEU A 12 -15.82 -25.12 1.83
CA LEU A 12 -15.14 -25.56 3.05
C LEU A 12 -15.24 -27.08 3.16
N GLY A 13 -14.12 -27.77 2.87
CA GLY A 13 -13.98 -29.20 3.14
C GLY A 13 -13.77 -29.46 4.63
N LEU A 14 -14.78 -29.99 5.29
CA LEU A 14 -14.69 -30.59 6.63
C LEU A 14 -14.12 -32.00 6.51
N VAL A 15 -12.97 -32.23 7.12
CA VAL A 15 -12.49 -33.59 7.41
C VAL A 15 -12.79 -33.87 8.89
N GLY A 16 -13.69 -34.83 9.13
CA GLY A 16 -13.99 -35.33 10.44
C GLY A 16 -12.98 -36.37 10.93
N SER A 17 -12.67 -36.35 12.21
CA SER A 17 -12.24 -37.52 12.96
C SER A 17 -12.96 -37.54 14.29
N GLU A 18 -13.80 -38.56 14.45
CA GLU A 18 -14.45 -38.90 15.72
C GLU A 18 -13.41 -39.38 16.72
N MET A 19 -13.47 -38.88 17.95
CA MET A 19 -12.95 -39.57 19.09
C MET A 19 -13.85 -39.29 20.32
N CYS A 20 -14.56 -40.31 20.74
CA CYS A 20 -15.38 -40.33 21.95
C CYS A 20 -14.52 -40.22 23.22
N ILE A 21 -14.80 -39.23 24.06
CA ILE A 21 -14.54 -39.36 25.50
C ILE A 21 -15.74 -38.75 26.28
N ARG A 22 -16.16 -39.54 27.23
CA ARG A 22 -17.34 -39.37 28.09
C ARG A 22 -16.98 -38.54 29.34
N ASP A 23 -17.97 -37.80 29.82
CA ASP A 23 -18.20 -37.35 31.20
C ASP A 23 -17.60 -36.02 31.69
N SER A 24 -18.55 -35.21 32.05
CA SER A 24 -18.64 -34.15 33.09
C SER A 24 -18.86 -32.73 32.54
N ILE A 25 -20.11 -32.28 32.73
CA ILE A 25 -20.58 -30.91 32.44
C ILE A 25 -20.25 -30.00 33.62
N PRO A 26 -19.67 -28.83 33.40
CA PRO A 26 -20.15 -27.60 34.01
C PRO A 26 -20.72 -26.66 32.94
N ALA A 27 -21.86 -26.06 33.28
CA ALA A 27 -22.56 -25.10 32.43
C ALA A 27 -21.66 -23.91 32.11
N VAL A 28 -21.15 -23.87 30.89
CA VAL A 28 -20.51 -22.68 30.29
C VAL A 28 -21.59 -22.00 29.47
N LEU A 29 -21.91 -20.77 29.85
CA LEU A 29 -22.70 -19.83 29.04
C LEU A 29 -22.04 -19.69 27.68
N LEU A 30 -22.62 -20.34 26.67
CA LEU A 30 -22.24 -20.23 25.27
C LEU A 30 -22.75 -18.88 24.77
N SER A 31 -21.90 -17.86 24.79
CA SER A 31 -22.16 -16.61 24.07
C SER A 31 -22.14 -16.95 22.57
N ILE A 32 -23.32 -17.08 21.99
CA ILE A 32 -23.48 -17.18 20.54
C ILE A 32 -23.06 -15.81 19.96
N VAL A 33 -21.83 -15.71 19.53
CA VAL A 33 -21.42 -14.62 18.62
C VAL A 33 -22.16 -14.90 17.32
N LEU A 34 -23.23 -14.16 17.06
CA LEU A 34 -23.86 -14.10 15.76
C LEU A 34 -22.81 -13.50 14.81
N VAL A 35 -22.09 -14.37 14.09
CA VAL A 35 -21.35 -13.96 12.90
C VAL A 35 -22.42 -13.62 11.86
N VAL A 36 -22.75 -12.34 11.75
CA VAL A 36 -23.53 -11.82 10.64
C VAL A 36 -22.63 -12.03 9.41
N PRO A 37 -23.06 -12.83 8.41
CA PRO A 37 -22.28 -12.91 7.18
C PRO A 37 -22.20 -11.49 6.59
N LEU A 38 -21.00 -10.99 6.33
CA LEU A 38 -20.83 -9.84 5.45
C LEU A 38 -21.42 -10.25 4.10
N THR A 39 -22.64 -9.85 3.85
CA THR A 39 -23.20 -9.93 2.49
C THR A 39 -22.43 -8.93 1.67
N ALA A 40 -21.72 -9.42 0.65
CA ALA A 40 -21.18 -8.54 -0.38
C ALA A 40 -22.32 -7.63 -0.85
N GLN A 41 -22.11 -6.32 -0.77
CA GLN A 41 -23.13 -5.37 -1.22
C GLN A 41 -23.16 -5.46 -2.75
N ASP A 42 -24.32 -5.86 -3.29
CA ASP A 42 -24.54 -5.85 -4.73
C ASP A 42 -24.61 -4.40 -5.20
N PHE A 43 -23.64 -3.96 -5.99
CA PHE A 43 -23.64 -2.64 -6.60
C PHE A 43 -24.49 -2.65 -7.85
N SER A 44 -25.38 -1.67 -7.98
CA SER A 44 -26.16 -1.40 -9.18
C SER A 44 -25.61 -0.15 -9.89
N THR A 45 -25.87 -0.06 -11.20
CA THR A 45 -25.51 1.14 -11.96
C THR A 45 -26.14 2.37 -11.33
N GLY A 46 -25.32 3.34 -10.94
CA GLY A 46 -25.73 4.59 -10.30
C GLY A 46 -25.58 4.61 -8.79
N ASP A 47 -25.18 3.50 -8.16
CA ASP A 47 -24.83 3.50 -6.75
C ASP A 47 -23.54 4.31 -6.51
N PRO A 48 -23.43 5.05 -5.40
CA PRO A 48 -22.23 5.79 -5.09
C PRO A 48 -21.06 4.82 -4.80
N ILE A 49 -19.87 5.20 -5.25
CA ILE A 49 -18.62 4.51 -4.85
C ILE A 49 -18.42 4.70 -3.37
N GLY A 50 -17.96 3.66 -2.68
CA GLY A 50 -17.69 3.72 -1.25
C GLY A 50 -16.96 2.49 -0.72
N ALA A 51 -16.76 2.45 0.58
CA ALA A 51 -16.13 1.34 1.29
C ALA A 51 -16.76 1.12 2.66
N THR A 52 -16.62 -0.09 3.20
CA THR A 52 -17.03 -0.42 4.57
C THR A 52 -15.90 -0.02 5.55
N ASN A 53 -16.23 0.78 6.55
CA ASN A 53 -15.28 1.19 7.59
C ASN A 53 -15.00 0.06 8.60
N GLU A 54 -14.11 0.29 9.55
CA GLU A 54 -13.73 -0.66 10.59
C GLU A 54 -14.90 -1.11 11.46
N ALA A 55 -15.87 -0.23 11.68
CA ALA A 55 -17.10 -0.55 12.43
C ALA A 55 -18.11 -1.41 11.63
N GLY A 56 -17.78 -1.79 10.40
CA GLY A 56 -18.65 -2.57 9.52
C GLY A 56 -19.77 -1.75 8.84
N THR A 57 -19.65 -0.43 8.84
CA THR A 57 -20.65 0.47 8.24
C THR A 57 -20.20 0.90 6.85
N TRP A 58 -21.08 0.74 5.85
CA TRP A 58 -20.84 1.28 4.52
C TRP A 58 -20.80 2.80 4.55
N GLN A 59 -19.79 3.37 3.91
CA GLN A 59 -19.63 4.81 3.72
C GLN A 59 -19.44 5.10 2.23
N SER A 60 -20.24 6.01 1.71
CA SER A 60 -19.96 6.59 0.39
C SER A 60 -18.66 7.38 0.43
N MET A 61 -18.01 7.46 -0.72
CA MET A 61 -16.80 8.26 -0.88
C MET A 61 -17.08 9.74 -0.52
N SER A 62 -16.15 10.35 0.18
CA SER A 62 -16.24 11.75 0.61
C SER A 62 -16.32 12.71 -0.59
N ASP A 63 -17.10 13.79 -0.48
CA ASP A 63 -17.35 14.75 -1.57
C ASP A 63 -16.07 15.49 -2.03
N ASN A 64 -15.05 15.54 -1.20
CA ASN A 64 -13.75 16.15 -1.51
C ASN A 64 -12.80 15.22 -2.28
N VAL A 65 -13.22 13.98 -2.61
CA VAL A 65 -12.41 13.01 -3.34
C VAL A 65 -12.76 13.02 -4.82
N LYS A 66 -11.73 13.12 -5.68
CA LYS A 66 -11.86 12.93 -7.13
C LYS A 66 -11.18 11.62 -7.52
N VAL A 67 -11.76 10.87 -8.46
CA VAL A 67 -11.24 9.58 -8.93
C VAL A 67 -11.02 9.62 -10.43
N PHE A 68 -9.82 9.17 -10.85
CA PHE A 68 -9.44 9.01 -12.25
C PHE A 68 -9.07 7.56 -12.50
N GLY A 69 -9.57 6.95 -13.56
CA GLY A 69 -9.32 5.57 -13.95
C GLY A 69 -8.22 5.43 -15.01
N SER A 70 -8.06 4.23 -15.53
CA SER A 70 -7.11 3.82 -16.60
C SER A 70 -5.76 3.29 -16.13
N PHE A 71 -5.70 2.72 -14.94
CA PHE A 71 -4.52 2.04 -14.41
C PHE A 71 -4.75 0.52 -14.34
N HIS A 72 -3.71 -0.25 -14.10
CA HIS A 72 -3.82 -1.68 -13.96
C HIS A 72 -3.13 -2.14 -12.67
N PHE A 73 -3.92 -2.28 -11.61
CA PHE A 73 -3.50 -2.54 -10.25
C PHE A 73 -2.41 -1.55 -9.80
N SER A 74 -2.78 -0.26 -9.75
CA SER A 74 -1.88 0.77 -9.25
C SER A 74 -1.75 0.63 -7.74
N GLU A 75 -0.53 0.42 -7.25
CA GLU A 75 -0.30 0.09 -5.84
C GLU A 75 0.34 1.25 -5.06
N SER A 76 1.20 2.01 -5.70
CA SER A 76 1.79 3.18 -5.09
C SER A 76 1.97 4.32 -6.07
N CYS A 77 2.24 5.51 -5.53
CA CYS A 77 2.73 6.63 -6.32
C CYS A 77 3.85 7.37 -5.59
N THR A 78 4.58 8.16 -6.38
CA THR A 78 5.52 9.17 -5.88
C THR A 78 5.42 10.43 -6.72
N PHE A 79 5.72 11.58 -6.15
CA PHE A 79 5.65 12.87 -6.84
C PHE A 79 7.06 13.38 -7.18
N ASP A 80 7.27 13.79 -8.43
CA ASP A 80 8.48 14.48 -8.88
C ASP A 80 8.19 15.98 -8.95
N PRO A 81 8.63 16.77 -7.98
CA PRO A 81 8.37 18.22 -7.97
C PRO A 81 9.11 18.98 -9.07
N ASN A 82 10.22 18.44 -9.60
CA ASN A 82 10.98 19.09 -10.66
C ASN A 82 10.26 19.01 -12.00
N LYS A 83 9.57 17.93 -12.27
CA LYS A 83 8.77 17.73 -13.49
C LYS A 83 7.30 18.08 -13.28
N ASN A 84 6.87 18.26 -12.03
CA ASN A 84 5.47 18.42 -11.67
C ASN A 84 4.62 17.25 -12.19
N LEU A 85 5.08 16.03 -11.93
CA LEU A 85 4.44 14.79 -12.37
C LEU A 85 4.32 13.80 -11.23
N ILE A 86 3.23 13.07 -11.23
CA ILE A 86 2.99 11.90 -10.37
C ILE A 86 3.44 10.67 -11.13
N LEU A 87 4.23 9.82 -10.49
CA LEU A 87 4.66 8.53 -11.01
C LEU A 87 3.81 7.46 -10.33
N ALA A 88 2.95 6.79 -11.06
CA ALA A 88 2.09 5.72 -10.55
C ALA A 88 2.67 4.36 -10.91
N MET A 89 2.92 3.53 -9.89
CA MET A 89 3.40 2.15 -10.03
C MET A 89 2.22 1.24 -10.34
N ASN A 90 2.33 0.46 -11.41
CA ASN A 90 1.32 -0.50 -11.83
C ASN A 90 1.92 -1.89 -11.87
N THR A 91 1.34 -2.81 -11.12
CA THR A 91 1.88 -4.17 -10.99
C THR A 91 1.62 -5.04 -12.22
N GLY A 92 0.82 -4.54 -13.18
CA GLY A 92 0.47 -5.32 -14.38
C GLY A 92 -0.60 -6.38 -14.10
N ASN A 93 -0.61 -7.42 -14.92
CA ASN A 93 -1.60 -8.48 -14.81
C ASN A 93 -1.23 -9.48 -13.72
N ARG A 94 -1.97 -9.48 -12.64
CA ARG A 94 -1.84 -10.45 -11.53
C ARG A 94 -2.59 -11.77 -11.75
N GLY A 95 -3.14 -12.00 -12.96
CA GLY A 95 -3.99 -13.14 -13.27
C GLY A 95 -5.41 -12.97 -12.72
N ASP A 96 -6.20 -14.06 -12.70
CA ASP A 96 -7.62 -14.03 -12.29
C ASP A 96 -7.83 -13.80 -10.76
N ASN A 97 -6.76 -13.49 -10.00
CA ASN A 97 -6.81 -13.27 -8.56
C ASN A 97 -6.63 -11.79 -8.22
N ASP A 98 -7.57 -10.95 -8.61
CA ASP A 98 -7.65 -9.53 -8.25
C ASP A 98 -7.82 -9.26 -6.73
N ALA A 99 -7.70 -10.29 -5.90
CA ALA A 99 -7.89 -10.20 -4.46
C ALA A 99 -6.63 -9.81 -3.67
N GLY A 100 -5.65 -9.14 -4.28
CA GLY A 100 -4.48 -8.63 -3.55
C GLY A 100 -3.52 -9.69 -3.00
N VAL A 101 -3.69 -10.94 -3.38
CA VAL A 101 -2.77 -12.04 -3.06
C VAL A 101 -2.03 -12.39 -4.34
N ALA A 102 -0.70 -12.33 -4.31
CA ALA A 102 0.10 -12.84 -5.41
C ALA A 102 -0.44 -14.22 -5.82
N ALA A 103 -0.89 -14.34 -7.07
CA ALA A 103 -1.22 -15.64 -7.62
C ALA A 103 -0.01 -16.56 -7.41
N SER A 104 -0.24 -17.84 -7.13
CA SER A 104 0.81 -18.84 -6.97
C SER A 104 1.53 -19.07 -8.32
N GLY A 105 2.33 -18.10 -8.76
CA GLY A 105 3.08 -18.11 -10.00
C GLY A 105 4.15 -17.04 -10.02
N THR A 106 5.15 -17.19 -10.88
CA THR A 106 6.14 -16.14 -11.11
C THR A 106 5.41 -14.93 -11.70
N PRO A 107 5.54 -13.72 -11.13
CA PRO A 107 4.95 -12.51 -11.70
C PRO A 107 5.34 -12.34 -13.17
N SER A 108 4.40 -11.91 -14.00
CA SER A 108 4.71 -11.58 -15.39
C SER A 108 5.59 -10.33 -15.43
N ASN A 109 6.53 -10.26 -16.37
CA ASN A 109 7.34 -9.05 -16.58
C ASN A 109 6.52 -8.00 -17.36
N ASP A 110 5.40 -7.56 -16.80
CA ASP A 110 4.46 -6.61 -17.40
C ASP A 110 4.10 -5.41 -16.50
N GLY A 111 4.80 -5.28 -15.37
CA GLY A 111 4.74 -4.09 -14.54
C GLY A 111 5.16 -2.83 -15.29
N TYR A 112 4.64 -1.68 -14.90
CA TYR A 112 4.96 -0.42 -15.56
C TYR A 112 4.77 0.79 -14.66
N VAL A 113 5.38 1.91 -15.05
CA VAL A 113 5.23 3.22 -14.41
C VAL A 113 4.52 4.16 -15.36
N SER A 114 3.43 4.78 -14.90
CA SER A 114 2.73 5.83 -15.62
C SER A 114 3.14 7.20 -15.10
N LEU A 115 3.25 8.19 -15.99
CA LEU A 115 3.38 9.60 -15.63
C LEU A 115 1.99 10.25 -15.72
N ILE A 116 1.60 10.93 -14.65
CA ILE A 116 0.29 11.54 -14.48
C ILE A 116 0.48 13.01 -14.15
N ASN A 117 -0.32 13.88 -14.77
CA ASN A 117 -0.36 15.29 -14.43
C ASN A 117 -1.05 15.50 -13.07
N PRO A 118 -0.78 16.63 -12.37
CA PRO A 118 -1.44 16.93 -11.10
C PRO A 118 -2.97 17.05 -11.17
N ASP A 119 -3.54 17.29 -12.35
CA ASP A 119 -4.98 17.32 -12.58
C ASP A 119 -5.61 15.92 -12.78
N GLY A 120 -4.80 14.85 -12.71
CA GLY A 120 -5.21 13.47 -12.91
C GLY A 120 -5.19 12.98 -14.36
N SER A 121 -4.95 13.85 -15.33
CA SER A 121 -4.82 13.44 -16.73
C SER A 121 -3.53 12.65 -16.97
N VAL A 122 -3.59 11.66 -17.86
CA VAL A 122 -2.42 10.82 -18.17
C VAL A 122 -1.44 11.60 -19.04
N HIS A 123 -0.20 11.80 -18.55
CA HIS A 123 0.90 12.39 -19.33
C HIS A 123 1.54 11.34 -20.24
N THR A 124 1.98 10.21 -19.68
CA THR A 124 2.59 9.09 -20.41
C THR A 124 2.14 7.78 -19.78
N PRO A 125 1.33 6.97 -20.47
CA PRO A 125 0.65 5.82 -19.87
C PRO A 125 1.59 4.68 -19.43
N LYS A 126 2.68 4.46 -20.15
CA LYS A 126 3.72 3.45 -19.84
C LYS A 126 5.10 4.03 -20.10
N TRP A 127 5.52 4.94 -19.24
CA TRP A 127 6.81 5.61 -19.36
C TRP A 127 7.99 4.65 -19.10
N ILE A 128 7.90 3.84 -18.04
CA ILE A 128 8.73 2.65 -17.85
C ILE A 128 7.81 1.47 -17.99
N GLY A 129 8.13 0.51 -18.82
CA GLY A 129 7.31 -0.67 -19.02
C GLY A 129 8.11 -1.86 -19.45
N ALA A 130 7.68 -3.05 -19.04
CA ALA A 130 8.34 -4.32 -19.24
C ALA A 130 8.38 -4.81 -20.68
N THR A 131 7.82 -4.09 -21.62
CA THR A 131 7.84 -4.45 -23.05
C THR A 131 9.13 -4.07 -23.77
N ARG A 132 10.13 -3.54 -23.05
CA ARG A 132 11.45 -3.22 -23.61
C ARG A 132 12.40 -4.39 -23.39
N ASP A 133 13.16 -4.77 -24.41
CA ASP A 133 14.19 -5.81 -24.28
C ASP A 133 15.18 -5.48 -23.15
N GLY A 134 15.35 -6.43 -22.23
CA GLY A 134 16.26 -6.31 -21.10
C GLY A 134 15.77 -5.45 -19.93
N LEU A 135 14.53 -4.95 -19.96
CA LEU A 135 13.90 -4.33 -18.81
C LEU A 135 13.22 -5.40 -17.95
N GLU A 136 13.52 -5.39 -16.67
CA GLU A 136 12.83 -6.20 -15.67
C GLU A 136 12.01 -5.28 -14.77
N LEU A 137 10.68 -5.47 -14.76
CA LEU A 137 9.73 -4.84 -13.85
C LEU A 137 8.51 -5.74 -13.75
N TYR A 138 8.44 -6.52 -12.66
CA TYR A 138 7.46 -7.61 -12.53
C TYR A 138 6.23 -7.19 -11.75
N ASP A 139 6.43 -6.66 -10.55
CA ASP A 139 5.38 -6.34 -9.58
C ASP A 139 5.81 -5.12 -8.75
N PRO A 140 5.96 -3.94 -9.42
CA PRO A 140 6.41 -2.74 -8.71
C PRO A 140 5.36 -2.29 -7.70
N LEU A 141 5.76 -2.27 -6.43
CA LEU A 141 4.96 -1.82 -5.30
C LEU A 141 5.40 -0.42 -4.88
N GLY A 142 5.92 -0.25 -3.67
CA GLY A 142 6.33 1.05 -3.15
C GLY A 142 7.35 1.78 -4.02
N SER A 143 7.28 3.11 -4.02
CA SER A 143 8.15 3.96 -4.80
C SER A 143 8.54 5.26 -4.12
N ALA A 144 9.72 5.78 -4.44
CA ALA A 144 10.21 7.07 -3.98
C ALA A 144 11.08 7.74 -5.04
N VAL A 145 11.04 9.06 -5.10
CA VAL A 145 11.94 9.87 -5.93
C VAL A 145 12.94 10.58 -5.03
N LYS A 146 14.23 10.47 -5.36
CA LYS A 146 15.29 11.23 -4.70
C LYS A 146 16.31 11.71 -5.74
N GLY A 147 16.53 13.01 -5.81
CA GLY A 147 17.38 13.60 -6.85
C GLY A 147 16.87 13.26 -8.24
N ASN A 148 17.74 12.67 -9.08
CA ASN A 148 17.37 12.23 -10.44
C ASN A 148 17.12 10.70 -10.52
N VAL A 149 16.69 10.06 -9.42
CA VAL A 149 16.50 8.62 -9.37
C VAL A 149 15.09 8.29 -8.88
N LEU A 150 14.41 7.41 -9.61
CA LEU A 150 13.23 6.70 -9.14
C LEU A 150 13.69 5.39 -8.51
N TYR A 151 13.27 5.17 -7.29
CA TYR A 151 13.43 3.91 -6.54
C TYR A 151 12.08 3.21 -6.49
N THR A 152 12.06 1.90 -6.68
CA THR A 152 10.88 1.08 -6.45
C THR A 152 11.28 -0.29 -5.92
N VAL A 153 10.43 -0.89 -5.11
CA VAL A 153 10.57 -2.30 -4.73
C VAL A 153 9.79 -3.14 -5.72
N ASP A 154 10.38 -4.23 -6.16
CA ASP A 154 9.84 -5.11 -7.18
C ASP A 154 10.38 -6.54 -7.01
N SER A 155 9.50 -7.49 -6.70
CA SER A 155 9.82 -8.93 -6.65
C SER A 155 11.14 -9.24 -5.91
N GLY A 156 11.26 -8.76 -4.66
CA GLY A 156 12.43 -9.01 -3.81
C GLY A 156 13.67 -8.16 -4.15
N HIS A 157 13.53 -7.12 -4.94
CA HIS A 157 14.61 -6.21 -5.32
C HIS A 157 14.26 -4.75 -5.02
N VAL A 158 15.27 -3.95 -4.75
CA VAL A 158 15.21 -2.50 -4.88
C VAL A 158 15.73 -2.14 -6.27
N ARG A 159 14.86 -1.59 -7.12
CA ARG A 159 15.22 -1.18 -8.48
C ARG A 159 15.35 0.32 -8.59
N LEU A 160 16.35 0.77 -9.29
CA LEU A 160 16.69 2.17 -9.53
C LEU A 160 16.57 2.48 -11.01
N PHE A 161 15.88 3.58 -11.32
CA PHE A 161 15.74 4.08 -12.68
C PHE A 161 16.18 5.54 -12.76
N ASP A 162 16.82 5.91 -13.86
CA ASP A 162 17.12 7.31 -14.17
C ASP A 162 15.81 8.08 -14.40
N LEU A 163 15.55 9.08 -13.58
CA LEU A 163 14.30 9.81 -13.59
C LEU A 163 14.09 10.64 -14.88
N ALA A 164 15.17 11.02 -15.56
CA ALA A 164 15.06 11.78 -16.81
C ALA A 164 14.64 10.91 -18.00
N THR A 165 15.13 9.68 -18.05
CA THR A 165 15.01 8.79 -19.22
C THR A 165 14.18 7.53 -19.01
N GLY A 166 13.90 7.15 -17.76
CA GLY A 166 13.27 5.88 -17.39
C GLY A 166 14.18 4.66 -17.62
N ARG A 167 15.49 4.85 -17.82
CA ARG A 167 16.41 3.74 -18.03
C ARG A 167 16.77 3.07 -16.72
N PRO A 168 16.83 1.72 -16.68
CA PRO A 168 17.28 1.01 -15.49
C PRO A 168 18.74 1.38 -15.19
N MET A 169 19.03 1.65 -13.93
CA MET A 169 20.36 1.98 -13.43
C MET A 169 20.94 0.83 -12.61
N ARG A 170 20.14 0.28 -11.70
CA ARG A 170 20.59 -0.75 -10.77
C ARG A 170 19.43 -1.60 -10.28
N SER A 171 19.72 -2.87 -9.99
CA SER A 171 18.82 -3.79 -9.30
C SER A 171 19.59 -4.41 -8.12
N ILE A 172 19.06 -4.28 -6.92
CA ILE A 172 19.71 -4.73 -5.68
C ILE A 172 18.79 -5.77 -5.05
N PRO A 173 19.20 -7.05 -5.03
CA PRO A 173 18.41 -8.09 -4.37
C PRO A 173 18.40 -7.88 -2.85
N VAL A 174 17.23 -8.06 -2.24
CA VAL A 174 17.06 -8.07 -0.78
C VAL A 174 16.83 -9.52 -0.35
N PRO A 175 17.80 -10.15 0.32
CA PRO A 175 17.72 -11.57 0.69
C PRO A 175 16.53 -11.83 1.60
N ASP A 176 15.96 -13.03 1.49
CA ASP A 176 14.88 -13.53 2.37
C ASP A 176 13.63 -12.65 2.43
N SER A 177 13.50 -11.68 1.51
CA SER A 177 12.27 -10.90 1.37
C SER A 177 11.24 -11.67 0.55
N THR A 178 9.98 -11.66 1.00
CA THR A 178 8.87 -12.30 0.28
C THR A 178 7.97 -11.28 -0.40
N ILE A 179 7.65 -10.18 0.30
CA ILE A 179 6.84 -9.08 -0.23
C ILE A 179 7.47 -7.77 0.25
N LEU A 180 8.47 -7.28 -0.49
CA LEU A 180 8.93 -5.91 -0.33
C LEU A 180 7.79 -4.99 -0.77
N ASN A 181 7.40 -4.04 0.10
CA ASN A 181 6.21 -3.24 -0.15
C ASN A 181 6.50 -1.73 -0.09
N GLY A 182 6.51 -1.09 1.08
CA GLY A 182 6.82 0.33 1.20
C GLY A 182 8.31 0.64 1.06
N ILE A 183 8.64 1.83 0.60
CA ILE A 183 10.03 2.31 0.45
C ILE A 183 10.14 3.80 0.73
N ALA A 184 11.22 4.19 1.42
CA ALA A 184 11.62 5.58 1.55
C ALA A 184 13.14 5.72 1.38
N VAL A 185 13.59 6.89 0.91
CA VAL A 185 15.01 7.16 0.61
C VAL A 185 15.49 8.39 1.37
N ALA A 186 16.50 8.20 2.20
CA ALA A 186 17.15 9.26 2.98
C ALA A 186 18.02 10.17 2.09
N ASP A 187 18.45 11.30 2.65
CA ASP A 187 19.28 12.29 1.94
C ASP A 187 20.62 11.76 1.46
N ASP A 188 21.18 10.80 2.21
CA ASP A 188 22.44 10.13 1.86
C ASP A 188 22.27 8.99 0.82
N GLY A 189 21.05 8.77 0.32
CA GLY A 189 20.70 7.69 -0.60
C GLY A 189 20.48 6.33 0.06
N THR A 190 20.43 6.27 1.39
CA THR A 190 20.03 5.06 2.11
C THR A 190 18.54 4.80 1.91
N VAL A 191 18.21 3.58 1.53
CA VAL A 191 16.84 3.11 1.32
C VAL A 191 16.38 2.32 2.55
N TYR A 192 15.17 2.58 2.99
CA TYR A 192 14.43 1.77 3.97
C TYR A 192 13.23 1.15 3.28
N ALA A 193 13.08 -0.16 3.40
CA ALA A 193 12.00 -0.91 2.75
C ALA A 193 11.33 -1.87 3.72
N SER A 194 10.01 -1.94 3.68
CA SER A 194 9.23 -2.91 4.45
C SER A 194 9.13 -4.24 3.72
N ASN A 195 9.16 -5.34 4.46
CA ASN A 195 8.75 -6.67 4.01
C ASN A 195 7.51 -7.08 4.80
N THR A 196 6.37 -7.09 4.13
CA THR A 196 5.06 -7.16 4.80
C THR A 196 4.77 -8.51 5.44
N ARG A 197 5.31 -9.61 4.91
CA ARG A 197 4.98 -10.97 5.38
C ARG A 197 6.17 -11.92 5.31
N ASN A 198 6.23 -12.81 6.28
CA ASN A 198 7.04 -14.04 6.30
C ASN A 198 8.52 -13.89 5.88
N PRO A 199 9.32 -13.19 6.63
CA PRO A 199 9.08 -12.55 7.92
C PRO A 199 8.60 -11.09 7.79
N GLU A 200 7.98 -10.55 8.86
CA GLU A 200 7.62 -9.14 8.99
C GLU A 200 8.84 -8.34 9.42
N GLN A 201 9.42 -7.58 8.49
CA GLN A 201 10.74 -6.94 8.69
C GLN A 201 10.84 -5.59 7.99
N MET A 202 11.82 -4.83 8.43
CA MET A 202 12.32 -3.65 7.73
C MET A 202 13.76 -3.87 7.28
N TRP A 203 14.04 -3.50 6.05
CA TRP A 203 15.37 -3.61 5.43
C TRP A 203 16.00 -2.24 5.23
N LYS A 204 17.32 -2.19 5.35
CA LYS A 204 18.14 -1.01 5.05
C LYS A 204 19.11 -1.36 3.92
N VAL A 205 19.10 -0.54 2.88
CA VAL A 205 20.00 -0.66 1.73
C VAL A 205 20.78 0.64 1.60
N THR A 206 22.08 0.61 1.81
CA THR A 206 22.93 1.80 1.67
C THR A 206 23.05 2.23 0.22
N ALA A 207 23.45 3.47 -0.06
CA ALA A 207 23.70 3.97 -1.41
C ALA A 207 24.71 3.09 -2.19
N ASN A 208 25.65 2.45 -1.51
CA ASN A 208 26.60 1.50 -2.12
C ASN A 208 25.95 0.13 -2.40
N GLY A 209 24.74 -0.12 -1.93
CA GLY A 209 23.96 -1.36 -2.13
C GLY A 209 24.25 -2.45 -1.10
N ASN A 210 24.82 -2.13 0.03
CA ASN A 210 24.90 -3.07 1.14
C ASN A 210 23.52 -3.21 1.80
N VAL A 211 23.03 -4.44 1.87
CA VAL A 211 21.73 -4.79 2.45
C VAL A 211 21.93 -5.29 3.87
N SER A 212 21.12 -4.83 4.79
CA SER A 212 21.09 -5.27 6.18
C SER A 212 19.67 -5.20 6.75
N LEU A 213 19.39 -6.05 7.73
CA LEU A 213 18.17 -5.95 8.51
C LEU A 213 18.18 -4.62 9.28
N PHE A 214 17.06 -3.89 9.28
CA PHE A 214 16.89 -2.65 10.01
C PHE A 214 16.09 -2.84 11.29
N ALA A 215 14.94 -3.54 11.19
CA ALA A 215 14.10 -3.91 12.33
C ALA A 215 13.31 -5.18 12.02
N ASP A 216 13.01 -5.97 13.05
CA ASP A 216 12.17 -7.17 12.98
C ASP A 216 11.35 -7.34 14.27
N GLY A 217 10.29 -8.16 14.18
CA GLY A 217 9.39 -8.42 15.31
C GLY A 217 8.60 -7.19 15.77
N PRO A 218 7.94 -7.29 16.94
CA PRO A 218 7.11 -6.20 17.46
C PRO A 218 7.90 -4.89 17.61
N PRO A 219 7.28 -3.73 17.26
CA PRO A 219 5.85 -3.52 16.97
C PRO A 219 5.43 -3.66 15.49
N LEU A 220 6.22 -4.29 14.64
CA LEU A 220 5.84 -4.53 13.24
C LEU A 220 4.74 -5.61 13.16
N VAL A 221 3.63 -5.28 12.52
CA VAL A 221 2.50 -6.16 12.22
C VAL A 221 2.07 -5.96 10.77
N GLN A 222 2.61 -6.75 9.88
CA GLN A 222 2.46 -6.57 8.43
C GLN A 222 2.87 -5.14 7.99
N PRO A 223 4.15 -4.74 8.22
CA PRO A 223 4.61 -3.40 7.88
C PRO A 223 4.44 -3.12 6.39
N ASN A 224 3.98 -1.91 6.05
CA ASN A 224 3.69 -1.53 4.68
C ASN A 224 4.31 -0.16 4.36
N GLY A 225 3.56 0.93 4.35
CA GLY A 225 4.04 2.25 4.00
C GLY A 225 5.23 2.71 4.84
N VAL A 226 6.20 3.32 4.18
CA VAL A 226 7.40 3.86 4.80
C VAL A 226 7.59 5.31 4.34
N ALA A 227 7.88 6.21 5.29
CA ALA A 227 8.27 7.58 5.01
C ALA A 227 9.46 7.99 5.89
N ILE A 228 10.09 9.11 5.56
CA ILE A 228 11.14 9.71 6.39
C ILE A 228 10.66 11.09 6.82
N ASP A 229 10.74 11.37 8.12
CA ASP A 229 10.41 12.69 8.67
C ASP A 229 11.55 13.68 8.48
N GLN A 230 11.34 14.93 8.90
CA GLN A 230 12.32 16.01 8.74
C GLN A 230 13.58 15.84 9.58
N ASP A 231 13.50 15.05 10.65
CA ASP A 231 14.62 14.74 11.53
C ASP A 231 15.41 13.51 11.04
N GLY A 232 14.99 12.93 9.91
CA GLY A 232 15.58 11.73 9.32
C GLY A 232 15.12 10.43 9.99
N ASN A 233 14.07 10.45 10.81
CA ASN A 233 13.50 9.25 11.39
C ASN A 233 12.61 8.52 10.39
N ILE A 234 12.50 7.21 10.55
CA ILE A 234 11.77 6.33 9.67
C ILE A 234 10.38 6.06 10.25
N VAL A 235 9.35 6.50 9.54
CA VAL A 235 7.94 6.30 9.89
C VAL A 235 7.41 5.11 9.12
N VAL A 236 6.83 4.15 9.83
CA VAL A 236 6.29 2.90 9.28
C VAL A 236 4.87 2.71 9.73
N VAL A 237 3.99 2.28 8.82
CA VAL A 237 2.60 1.90 9.13
C VAL A 237 2.38 0.43 8.89
N ASN A 238 1.43 -0.15 9.62
CA ASN A 238 1.11 -1.57 9.59
C ASN A 238 -0.26 -1.82 8.94
N VAL A 239 -0.34 -2.78 8.02
CA VAL A 239 -1.65 -3.29 7.54
C VAL A 239 -2.34 -4.13 8.63
N GLY A 240 -1.58 -4.75 9.52
CA GLY A 240 -2.11 -5.64 10.56
C GLY A 240 -2.85 -4.93 11.70
N ASP A 241 -2.55 -3.66 11.94
CA ASP A 241 -3.16 -2.84 12.99
C ASP A 241 -3.25 -1.36 12.57
N ASN A 242 -3.41 -0.44 13.54
CA ASN A 242 -3.46 1.01 13.28
C ASN A 242 -2.20 1.76 13.77
N ALA A 243 -1.12 1.06 14.11
CA ALA A 243 0.09 1.69 14.60
C ALA A 243 0.83 2.49 13.51
N VAL A 244 1.33 3.65 13.91
CA VAL A 244 2.23 4.51 13.15
C VAL A 244 3.53 4.64 13.96
N ILE A 245 4.54 3.88 13.56
CA ILE A 245 5.75 3.66 14.32
C ILE A 245 6.85 4.56 13.78
N THR A 246 7.53 5.28 14.65
CA THR A 246 8.70 6.09 14.26
C THR A 246 9.96 5.46 14.88
N TYR A 247 10.89 5.10 14.01
CA TYR A 247 12.22 4.63 14.36
C TYR A 247 13.26 5.73 14.17
N ASN A 248 14.28 5.77 15.03
CA ASN A 248 15.49 6.52 14.70
C ASN A 248 16.32 5.78 13.61
N PRO A 249 17.34 6.42 13.00
CA PRO A 249 18.16 5.76 11.96
C PRO A 249 18.97 4.54 12.44
N ASN A 250 19.04 4.31 13.76
CA ASN A 250 19.70 3.13 14.35
C ASN A 250 18.76 1.93 14.49
N GLY A 251 17.45 2.11 14.29
CA GLY A 251 16.43 1.06 14.41
C GLY A 251 15.73 1.02 15.78
N ASP A 252 15.94 2.01 16.65
CA ASP A 252 15.22 2.10 17.91
C ASP A 252 13.86 2.76 17.70
N VAL A 253 12.80 2.21 18.28
CA VAL A 253 11.47 2.83 18.30
C VAL A 253 11.51 4.06 19.23
N ILE A 254 11.24 5.23 18.69
CA ILE A 254 11.21 6.50 19.45
C ILE A 254 9.81 7.03 19.67
N ARG A 255 8.83 6.58 18.89
CA ARG A 255 7.43 6.99 19.01
C ARG A 255 6.51 5.95 18.40
N THR A 256 5.32 5.80 18.99
CA THR A 256 4.18 5.09 18.40
C THR A 256 2.95 5.97 18.55
N GLU A 257 2.34 6.26 17.43
CA GLU A 257 1.06 6.96 17.29
C GLU A 257 0.06 5.97 16.66
N HIS A 258 -1.21 6.35 16.54
CA HIS A 258 -2.22 5.49 15.95
C HIS A 258 -3.05 6.26 14.92
N ALA A 259 -3.28 5.65 13.77
CA ALA A 259 -4.27 6.13 12.82
C ALA A 259 -5.69 5.93 13.39
N ALA A 260 -6.67 6.63 12.85
CA ALA A 260 -8.06 6.52 13.28
C ALA A 260 -8.68 5.15 12.99
N GLU A 261 -8.22 4.48 11.94
CA GLU A 261 -8.61 3.12 11.55
C GLU A 261 -7.34 2.28 11.26
N GLY A 262 -7.48 0.96 11.34
CA GLY A 262 -6.42 0.02 11.00
C GLY A 262 -6.32 -0.28 9.50
N GLY A 263 -5.53 -1.32 9.16
CA GLY A 263 -5.34 -1.69 7.76
C GLY A 263 -4.52 -0.66 6.97
N ASN A 264 -3.50 -0.08 7.61
CA ASN A 264 -2.76 1.05 7.07
C ASN A 264 -1.78 0.61 5.97
N ASP A 265 -1.87 1.26 4.83
CA ASP A 265 -1.08 0.93 3.64
C ASP A 265 -0.03 2.01 3.35
N GLY A 266 -0.43 3.23 3.09
CA GLY A 266 0.46 4.34 2.79
C GLY A 266 0.66 5.31 3.95
N VAL A 267 1.81 5.98 3.97
CA VAL A 267 2.09 7.09 4.87
C VAL A 267 2.83 8.21 4.15
N VAL A 268 2.39 9.43 4.38
CA VAL A 268 3.05 10.68 3.98
C VAL A 268 3.33 11.51 5.21
N VAL A 269 4.52 12.11 5.29
CA VAL A 269 4.88 13.08 6.33
C VAL A 269 5.16 14.42 5.66
N THR A 270 4.39 15.44 6.02
CA THR A 270 4.56 16.80 5.49
C THR A 270 5.58 17.61 6.29
N ALA A 271 5.98 18.76 5.73
CA ALA A 271 7.05 19.60 6.30
C ALA A 271 6.77 20.12 7.72
N ASP A 272 5.53 20.19 8.15
CA ASP A 272 5.13 20.56 9.50
C ASP A 272 5.06 19.37 10.49
N GLY A 273 5.44 18.16 10.03
CA GLY A 273 5.40 16.93 10.80
C GLY A 273 4.04 16.25 10.85
N THR A 274 3.03 16.77 10.13
CA THR A 274 1.73 16.13 9.99
C THR A 274 1.88 14.83 9.19
N LYS A 275 1.27 13.75 9.68
CA LYS A 275 1.23 12.47 9.00
C LYS A 275 -0.15 12.24 8.40
N TYR A 276 -0.18 11.76 7.18
CA TYR A 276 -1.37 11.24 6.52
C TYR A 276 -1.19 9.75 6.32
N VAL A 277 -2.22 8.97 6.66
CA VAL A 277 -2.18 7.50 6.62
C VAL A 277 -3.41 6.99 5.89
N SER A 278 -3.21 6.22 4.82
CA SER A 278 -4.30 5.55 4.09
C SER A 278 -4.61 4.19 4.71
N SER A 279 -5.87 3.79 4.67
CA SER A 279 -6.32 2.46 5.06
C SER A 279 -6.83 1.71 3.83
N VAL A 280 -6.07 0.73 3.35
CA VAL A 280 -6.47 -0.13 2.22
C VAL A 280 -7.65 -1.02 2.60
N ARG A 281 -7.78 -1.34 3.89
CA ARG A 281 -8.83 -2.22 4.40
C ARG A 281 -10.16 -1.52 4.61
N TYR A 282 -10.12 -0.26 5.11
CA TYR A 282 -11.35 0.45 5.51
C TYR A 282 -11.62 1.70 4.67
N GLY A 283 -10.75 2.01 3.70
CA GLY A 283 -11.01 3.04 2.70
C GLY A 283 -11.01 4.46 3.27
N SER A 284 -10.16 4.75 4.23
CA SER A 284 -10.06 6.08 4.85
C SER A 284 -8.67 6.68 4.73
N VAL A 285 -8.59 7.97 4.99
CA VAL A 285 -7.34 8.71 5.22
C VAL A 285 -7.40 9.36 6.58
N SER A 286 -6.46 8.98 7.43
CA SER A 286 -6.24 9.59 8.74
C SER A 286 -5.22 10.72 8.64
N ARG A 287 -5.45 11.83 9.34
CA ARG A 287 -4.48 12.90 9.57
C ARG A 287 -4.06 12.89 11.04
N ILE A 288 -2.76 12.91 11.31
CA ILE A 288 -2.17 12.96 12.65
C ILE A 288 -1.27 14.19 12.72
N ARG A 289 -1.73 15.25 13.37
CA ARG A 289 -0.88 16.41 13.65
C ARG A 289 0.03 16.14 14.84
N PRO A 290 1.22 16.76 14.92
CA PRO A 290 2.11 16.57 16.07
C PRO A 290 1.39 16.82 17.40
N GLY A 291 1.38 15.81 18.28
CA GLY A 291 0.78 15.87 19.61
C GLY A 291 -0.77 15.86 19.66
N GLN A 292 -1.43 15.53 18.56
CA GLN A 292 -2.88 15.41 18.48
C GLN A 292 -3.30 13.99 18.14
N ASP A 293 -4.53 13.65 18.50
CA ASP A 293 -5.16 12.41 18.08
C ASP A 293 -5.43 12.41 16.57
N ALA A 294 -5.53 11.22 15.99
CA ALA A 294 -5.86 11.05 14.59
C ALA A 294 -7.31 11.45 14.28
N GLU A 295 -7.52 12.08 13.15
CA GLU A 295 -8.83 12.40 12.60
C GLU A 295 -8.97 11.86 11.17
N ILE A 296 -10.15 11.41 10.77
CA ILE A 296 -10.44 11.01 9.39
C ILE A 296 -10.74 12.27 8.58
N ILE A 297 -10.01 12.48 7.48
CA ILE A 297 -10.20 13.60 6.55
C ILE A 297 -10.86 13.19 5.24
N ALA A 298 -10.83 11.90 4.90
CA ALA A 298 -11.53 11.34 3.75
C ALA A 298 -11.91 9.87 4.05
N SER A 299 -13.00 9.41 3.48
CA SER A 299 -13.53 8.06 3.69
C SER A 299 -14.23 7.53 2.44
N GLY A 300 -14.54 6.23 2.45
CA GLY A 300 -15.24 5.58 1.35
C GLY A 300 -14.38 5.40 0.10
N ILE A 301 -13.04 5.42 0.23
CA ILE A 301 -12.08 5.25 -0.87
C ILE A 301 -11.72 3.77 -0.96
N PRO A 302 -12.30 3.00 -1.90
CA PRO A 302 -12.07 1.55 -1.95
C PRO A 302 -10.61 1.24 -2.28
N SER A 303 -10.02 0.29 -1.55
CA SER A 303 -8.62 -0.16 -1.75
C SER A 303 -7.61 1.00 -1.69
N ALA A 304 -7.76 1.94 -0.75
CA ALA A 304 -6.85 3.08 -0.59
C ALA A 304 -5.43 2.60 -0.24
N ALA A 305 -4.57 2.47 -1.25
CA ALA A 305 -3.22 1.91 -1.15
C ALA A 305 -2.15 2.97 -0.83
N SER A 306 -0.90 2.69 -1.15
CA SER A 306 0.25 3.51 -0.79
C SER A 306 0.26 4.85 -1.53
N MET A 307 0.09 5.94 -0.81
CA MET A 307 -0.16 7.27 -1.37
C MET A 307 1.09 8.14 -1.48
N CYS A 308 1.00 9.18 -2.29
CA CYS A 308 1.99 10.24 -2.38
C CYS A 308 1.37 11.63 -2.17
N TYR A 309 2.22 12.61 -1.91
CA TYR A 309 1.84 14.00 -1.71
C TYR A 309 2.30 14.86 -2.89
N ASP A 310 1.35 15.44 -3.62
CA ASP A 310 1.61 16.47 -4.60
C ASP A 310 1.67 17.83 -3.90
N SER A 311 2.89 18.29 -3.68
CA SER A 311 3.15 19.56 -2.98
C SER A 311 2.78 20.80 -3.80
N THR A 312 2.56 20.69 -5.10
CA THR A 312 2.20 21.84 -5.95
C THR A 312 0.72 22.14 -5.91
N GLN A 313 -0.12 21.13 -5.76
CA GLN A 313 -1.57 21.27 -5.64
C GLN A 313 -2.07 21.11 -4.19
N ASN A 314 -1.15 20.86 -3.23
CA ASN A 314 -1.49 20.54 -1.84
C ASN A 314 -2.54 19.42 -1.76
N GLN A 315 -2.24 18.26 -2.34
CA GLN A 315 -3.17 17.13 -2.40
C GLN A 315 -2.49 15.81 -2.17
N LEU A 316 -3.22 14.85 -1.64
CA LEU A 316 -2.82 13.44 -1.61
C LEU A 316 -3.30 12.77 -2.89
N VAL A 317 -2.46 11.90 -3.45
CA VAL A 317 -2.82 11.02 -4.54
C VAL A 317 -2.74 9.60 -4.03
N ILE A 318 -3.83 8.85 -4.16
CA ILE A 318 -4.03 7.57 -3.53
C ILE A 318 -4.38 6.54 -4.61
N PRO A 319 -3.51 5.59 -4.90
CA PRO A 319 -3.85 4.45 -5.75
C PRO A 319 -4.98 3.61 -5.15
N LEU A 320 -5.95 3.25 -5.96
CA LEU A 320 -7.03 2.33 -5.65
C LEU A 320 -6.71 1.01 -6.34
N ASN A 321 -5.87 0.18 -5.72
CA ASN A 321 -5.22 -0.94 -6.41
C ASN A 321 -6.20 -1.89 -7.13
N GLY A 322 -7.14 -2.50 -6.45
CA GLY A 322 -8.14 -3.39 -7.04
C GLY A 322 -9.21 -2.67 -7.88
N ASN A 323 -9.28 -1.35 -7.85
CA ASN A 323 -10.24 -0.53 -8.61
C ASN A 323 -9.61 0.16 -9.83
N TYR A 324 -8.32 -0.07 -10.09
CA TYR A 324 -7.61 0.43 -11.28
C TYR A 324 -7.70 1.94 -11.47
N ALA A 325 -7.59 2.69 -10.37
CA ALA A 325 -7.80 4.13 -10.37
C ALA A 325 -6.83 4.87 -9.42
N LEU A 326 -6.80 6.18 -9.52
CA LEU A 326 -6.20 7.09 -8.55
C LEU A 326 -7.27 7.99 -7.97
N ALA A 327 -7.29 8.15 -6.65
CA ALA A 327 -8.07 9.16 -5.95
C ALA A 327 -7.20 10.38 -5.63
N PHE A 328 -7.77 11.56 -5.71
CA PHE A 328 -7.14 12.83 -5.39
C PHE A 328 -7.90 13.49 -4.27
N VAL A 329 -7.21 13.79 -3.17
CA VAL A 329 -7.77 14.39 -1.95
C VAL A 329 -7.06 15.70 -1.70
N PRO A 330 -7.70 16.85 -2.01
CA PRO A 330 -7.16 18.16 -1.65
C PRO A 330 -6.98 18.28 -0.14
N LEU A 331 -5.91 18.92 0.28
CA LEU A 331 -5.64 19.25 1.68
C LEU A 331 -5.94 20.74 1.92
N ASP A 332 -6.47 21.03 3.12
CA ASP A 332 -6.77 22.40 3.56
C ASP A 332 -5.50 23.20 3.89
#